data_95b0c3864496dc04d6023aa17d689201
#
_entry.id   95b0c3864496dc04d6023aa17d689201
#
_cell.length_a   1.000
_cell.length_b   1.000
_cell.length_c   1.000
_cell.angle_alpha   90.00
_cell.angle_beta   90.00
_cell.angle_gamma   90.00
#
_symmetry.space_group_name_H-M   'P 1'
#
loop_
_entity.id
_entity.type
_entity.pdbx_description
1 polymer ?
#
loop_
_entity_poly.entity_id
_entity_poly.type
_entity_poly.pdbx_seq_one_letter_code
_entity_poly.pdbx_strand_id
1 'polypeptide(L)'
;MREISVLKRDGRKVPFNREKLERSFNIALRKRSVHENDVVLSINDIVRKLESTGEADVSSDYIGSLVMKALLGIDKVGYIRYASVYKNFEDAGDFEDFVNELRN
;
A
#
# COMPACT_ATOMS: atom_id res chain seq x y z
N MET A 1 3.62 23.00 -1.60
CA MET A 1 3.55 21.61 -1.14
C MET A 1 4.87 21.19 -0.55
N ARG A 2 4.87 20.61 0.64
CA ARG A 2 6.10 20.18 1.29
C ARG A 2 6.58 18.87 0.67
N GLU A 3 7.87 18.78 0.42
CA GLU A 3 8.47 17.53 -0.04
C GLU A 3 8.54 16.54 1.11
N ILE A 4 8.09 15.33 0.84
CA ILE A 4 8.11 14.23 1.80
C ILE A 4 9.13 13.22 1.31
N SER A 5 10.00 12.76 2.20
CA SER A 5 10.93 11.67 1.93
C SER A 5 10.41 10.39 2.52
N VAL A 6 10.68 9.28 1.84
CA VAL A 6 10.33 7.94 2.33
C VAL A 6 11.58 7.29 2.89
N LEU A 7 11.49 6.88 4.16
CA LEU A 7 12.56 6.16 4.82
C LEU A 7 12.36 4.67 4.57
N LYS A 8 13.30 4.08 3.81
CA LYS A 8 13.28 2.66 3.49
C LYS A 8 13.76 1.82 4.66
N ARG A 9 13.42 0.52 4.65
CA ARG A 9 13.82 -0.41 5.70
C ARG A 9 15.34 -0.54 5.86
N ASP A 10 16.09 -0.32 4.78
CA ASP A 10 17.56 -0.35 4.80
C ASP A 10 18.20 0.98 5.22
N GLY A 11 17.40 1.96 5.61
CA GLY A 11 17.86 3.26 6.08
C GLY A 11 17.99 4.32 5.00
N ARG A 12 17.83 3.97 3.72
CA ARG A 12 17.90 4.96 2.65
C ARG A 12 16.68 5.87 2.67
N LYS A 13 16.86 7.11 2.27
CA LYS A 13 15.77 8.06 2.06
C LYS A 13 15.61 8.32 0.58
N VAL A 14 14.38 8.25 0.10
CA VAL A 14 14.04 8.55 -1.29
C VAL A 14 12.85 9.51 -1.30
N PRO A 15 12.73 10.37 -2.31
CA PRO A 15 11.58 11.26 -2.40
C PRO A 15 10.29 10.45 -2.55
N PHE A 16 9.20 10.91 -1.91
CA PHE A 16 7.90 10.32 -2.14
C PHE A 16 7.50 10.56 -3.60
N ASN A 17 7.00 9.52 -4.25
CA ASN A 17 6.61 9.57 -5.65
C ASN A 17 5.21 9.00 -5.81
N ARG A 18 4.25 9.87 -6.12
CA ARG A 18 2.86 9.48 -6.32
C ARG A 18 2.70 8.42 -7.42
N GLU A 19 3.50 8.48 -8.47
CA GLU A 19 3.43 7.52 -9.57
C GLU A 19 3.77 6.10 -9.10
N LYS A 20 4.70 5.97 -8.16
CA LYS A 20 5.03 4.66 -7.58
C LYS A 20 3.84 4.13 -6.77
N LEU A 21 3.16 5.01 -6.07
CA LEU A 21 1.96 4.63 -5.31
C LEU A 21 0.86 4.16 -6.27
N GLU A 22 0.63 4.90 -7.35
CA GLU A 22 -0.34 4.53 -8.38
C GLU A 22 0.00 3.18 -8.99
N ARG A 23 1.28 2.94 -9.27
CA ARG A 23 1.74 1.66 -9.83
C ARG A 23 1.48 0.50 -8.87
N SER A 24 1.68 0.71 -7.58
CA SER A 24 1.40 -0.32 -6.58
C SER A 24 -0.05 -0.75 -6.60
N PHE A 25 -0.98 0.21 -6.69
CA PHE A 25 -2.40 -0.10 -6.81
C PHE A 25 -2.70 -0.82 -8.13
N ASN A 26 -2.15 -0.35 -9.24
CA ASN A 26 -2.40 -0.93 -10.55
C ASN A 26 -1.93 -2.38 -10.64
N ILE A 27 -0.76 -2.68 -10.06
CA ILE A 27 -0.23 -4.04 -10.05
C ILE A 27 -1.11 -4.95 -9.19
N ALA A 28 -1.48 -4.49 -8.00
CA ALA A 28 -2.29 -5.28 -7.09
C ALA A 28 -3.69 -5.56 -7.65
N LEU A 29 -4.24 -4.62 -8.41
CA LEU A 29 -5.61 -4.69 -8.91
C LEU A 29 -5.69 -5.13 -10.37
N ARG A 30 -4.58 -5.61 -10.95
CA ARG A 30 -4.56 -6.06 -12.34
C ARG A 30 -5.64 -7.11 -12.58
N LYS A 31 -6.45 -6.89 -13.62
CA LYS A 31 -7.56 -7.77 -14.01
C LYS A 31 -8.64 -7.93 -12.95
N ARG A 32 -8.71 -7.00 -12.01
CA ARG A 32 -9.83 -6.96 -11.07
C ARG A 32 -10.85 -5.94 -11.52
N SER A 33 -12.13 -6.25 -11.29
CA SER A 33 -13.23 -5.34 -11.65
C SER A 33 -13.43 -4.32 -10.54
N VAL A 34 -12.67 -3.23 -10.61
CA VAL A 34 -12.76 -2.14 -9.64
C VAL A 34 -12.97 -0.83 -10.36
N HIS A 35 -13.66 0.10 -9.72
CA HIS A 35 -13.83 1.44 -10.28
C HIS A 35 -12.54 2.23 -10.13
N GLU A 36 -12.06 2.78 -11.25
CA GLU A 36 -10.87 3.62 -11.26
C GLU A 36 -11.01 4.78 -10.28
N ASN A 37 -12.20 5.34 -10.16
CA ASN A 37 -12.44 6.45 -9.25
C ASN A 37 -12.19 6.08 -7.79
N ASP A 38 -12.51 4.85 -7.39
CA ASP A 38 -12.23 4.38 -6.03
C ASP A 38 -10.72 4.32 -5.77
N VAL A 39 -9.94 3.94 -6.77
CA VAL A 39 -8.48 3.90 -6.68
C VAL A 39 -7.92 5.31 -6.53
N VAL A 40 -8.38 6.24 -7.37
CA VAL A 40 -7.95 7.65 -7.32
C VAL A 40 -8.25 8.27 -5.96
N LEU A 41 -9.47 8.05 -5.44
CA LEU A 41 -9.85 8.57 -4.13
C LEU A 41 -8.99 8.00 -3.01
N SER A 42 -8.67 6.70 -3.08
CA SER A 42 -7.79 6.06 -2.11
C SER A 42 -6.39 6.65 -2.13
N ILE A 43 -5.84 6.86 -3.32
CA ILE A 43 -4.51 7.46 -3.47
C ILE A 43 -4.50 8.89 -2.93
N ASN A 44 -5.51 9.69 -3.27
CA ASN A 44 -5.62 11.05 -2.77
C ASN A 44 -5.71 11.08 -1.24
N ASP A 45 -6.44 10.14 -0.65
CA ASP A 45 -6.58 10.04 0.79
C ASP A 45 -5.24 9.68 1.46
N ILE A 46 -4.49 8.76 0.87
CA ILE A 46 -3.17 8.38 1.37
C ILE A 46 -2.22 9.59 1.34
N VAL A 47 -2.17 10.29 0.21
CA VAL A 47 -1.31 11.48 0.07
C VAL A 47 -1.66 12.51 1.14
N ARG A 48 -2.95 12.75 1.34
CA ARG A 48 -3.45 13.69 2.34
C ARG A 48 -3.02 13.28 3.75
N LYS A 49 -3.09 11.98 4.07
CA LYS A 49 -2.65 11.47 5.37
C LYS A 49 -1.15 11.66 5.58
N LEU A 50 -0.35 11.43 4.54
CA LEU A 50 1.10 11.64 4.62
C LEU A 50 1.41 13.11 4.89
N GLU A 51 0.73 14.01 4.19
CA GLU A 51 0.92 15.44 4.40
C GLU A 51 0.48 15.88 5.80
N SER A 52 -0.57 15.27 6.32
CA SER A 52 -1.11 15.62 7.64
C SER A 52 -0.23 15.19 8.81
N THR A 53 0.73 14.29 8.59
CA THR A 53 1.63 13.88 9.67
C THR A 53 2.51 15.02 10.15
N GLY A 54 2.75 16.02 9.30
CA GLY A 54 3.66 17.10 9.60
C GLY A 54 5.13 16.71 9.55
N GLU A 55 5.42 15.44 9.28
CA GLU A 55 6.79 14.93 9.25
C GLU A 55 7.41 15.10 7.87
N ALA A 56 8.72 15.41 7.83
CA ALA A 56 9.46 15.48 6.57
C ALA A 56 9.77 14.08 6.05
N ASP A 57 9.95 13.11 6.94
CA ASP A 57 10.25 11.72 6.60
C ASP A 57 9.12 10.82 7.09
N VAL A 58 8.66 9.92 6.22
CA VAL A 58 7.67 8.91 6.59
C VAL A 58 8.26 7.54 6.25
N SER A 59 7.97 6.54 7.06
CA SER A 59 8.49 5.20 6.79
C SER A 59 7.76 4.54 5.63
N SER A 60 8.48 3.71 4.88
CA SER A 60 7.85 2.90 3.83
C SER A 60 6.82 1.93 4.43
N ASP A 61 7.05 1.48 5.67
CA ASP A 61 6.10 0.60 6.36
C ASP A 61 4.79 1.31 6.66
N TYR A 62 4.85 2.59 7.02
CA TYR A 62 3.62 3.36 7.24
C TYR A 62 2.81 3.50 5.95
N ILE A 63 3.50 3.82 4.84
CA ILE A 63 2.83 3.92 3.53
C ILE A 63 2.22 2.58 3.16
N GLY A 64 2.97 1.49 3.34
CA GLY A 64 2.47 0.14 3.07
C GLY A 64 1.21 -0.19 3.86
N SER A 65 1.17 0.20 5.13
CA SER A 65 -0.01 -0.03 5.96
C SER A 65 -1.22 0.72 5.45
N LEU A 66 -1.03 1.94 4.93
CA LEU A 66 -2.13 2.72 4.34
C LEU A 66 -2.64 2.09 3.05
N VAL A 67 -1.71 1.58 2.21
CA VAL A 67 -2.07 0.87 0.99
C VAL A 67 -2.86 -0.40 1.32
N MET A 68 -2.40 -1.16 2.31
CA MET A 68 -3.08 -2.37 2.76
C MET A 68 -4.52 -2.08 3.17
N LYS A 69 -4.73 -1.06 4.00
CA LYS A 69 -6.07 -0.68 4.44
C LYS A 69 -6.97 -0.28 3.28
N ALA A 70 -6.43 0.50 2.34
CA ALA A 70 -7.19 0.96 1.19
C ALA A 70 -7.60 -0.22 0.31
N LEU A 71 -6.66 -1.13 0.03
CA LEU A 71 -6.94 -2.30 -0.80
C LEU A 71 -7.96 -3.23 -0.16
N LEU A 72 -7.92 -3.39 1.15
CA LEU A 72 -8.90 -4.23 1.85
C LEU A 72 -10.33 -3.74 1.62
N GLY A 73 -10.51 -2.43 1.52
CA GLY A 73 -11.82 -1.83 1.24
C GLY A 73 -12.23 -1.86 -0.23
N ILE A 74 -11.28 -2.10 -1.14
CA ILE A 74 -11.54 -2.08 -2.59
C ILE A 74 -11.73 -3.49 -3.14
N ASP A 75 -10.77 -4.38 -2.87
CA ASP A 75 -10.76 -5.73 -3.46
C ASP A 75 -9.86 -6.66 -2.67
N LYS A 76 -10.43 -7.71 -2.12
CA LYS A 76 -9.69 -8.63 -1.24
C LYS A 76 -8.54 -9.35 -1.95
N VAL A 77 -8.71 -9.67 -3.24
CA VAL A 77 -7.64 -10.32 -4.00
C VAL A 77 -6.45 -9.36 -4.16
N GLY A 78 -6.73 -8.10 -4.50
CA GLY A 78 -5.69 -7.08 -4.58
C GLY A 78 -4.99 -6.88 -3.24
N TYR A 79 -5.75 -6.90 -2.16
CA TYR A 79 -5.22 -6.83 -0.81
C TYR A 79 -4.22 -7.97 -0.54
N ILE A 80 -4.61 -9.22 -0.86
CA ILE A 80 -3.75 -10.39 -0.64
C ILE A 80 -2.49 -10.32 -1.50
N ARG A 81 -2.62 -9.90 -2.77
CA ARG A 81 -1.47 -9.73 -3.66
C ARG A 81 -0.45 -8.75 -3.11
N TYR A 82 -0.93 -7.59 -2.69
CA TYR A 82 -0.04 -6.58 -2.12
C TYR A 82 0.60 -7.08 -0.83
N ALA A 83 -0.20 -7.71 0.04
CA ALA A 83 0.26 -8.26 1.31
C ALA A 83 1.37 -9.29 1.11
N SER A 84 1.29 -10.09 0.05
CA SER A 84 2.29 -11.13 -0.21
C SER A 84 3.69 -10.55 -0.41
N VAL A 85 3.78 -9.36 -1.01
CA VAL A 85 5.05 -8.66 -1.21
C VAL A 85 5.42 -7.87 0.04
N TYR A 86 4.46 -7.10 0.57
CA TYR A 86 4.68 -6.24 1.72
C TYR A 86 5.12 -7.05 2.96
N LYS A 87 4.50 -8.21 3.19
CA LYS A 87 4.83 -9.10 4.32
C LYS A 87 5.86 -10.16 3.96
N ASN A 88 6.36 -10.14 2.72
CA ASN A 88 7.38 -11.04 2.23
C ASN A 88 7.02 -12.52 2.43
N PHE A 89 5.89 -12.94 1.86
CA PHE A 89 5.48 -14.35 1.89
C PHE A 89 6.53 -15.19 1.14
N GLU A 90 6.94 -16.30 1.72
CA GLU A 90 7.96 -17.16 1.16
C GLU A 90 7.43 -18.49 0.65
N ASP A 91 6.28 -18.94 1.16
CA ASP A 91 5.70 -20.23 0.77
C ASP A 91 4.19 -20.23 0.92
N ALA A 92 3.58 -21.36 0.54
CA ALA A 92 2.13 -21.52 0.59
C ALA A 92 1.58 -21.43 2.03
N GLY A 93 2.38 -21.82 3.01
CA GLY A 93 1.98 -21.72 4.41
C GLY A 93 1.74 -20.29 4.85
N ASP A 94 2.59 -19.37 4.37
CA ASP A 94 2.43 -17.95 4.68
C ASP A 94 1.12 -17.41 4.13
N PHE A 95 0.76 -17.80 2.89
CA PHE A 95 -0.51 -17.44 2.28
C PHE A 95 -1.69 -17.99 3.09
N GLU A 96 -1.60 -19.27 3.45
CA GLU A 96 -2.67 -19.95 4.19
C GLU A 96 -2.92 -19.27 5.54
N ASP A 97 -1.85 -18.99 6.27
CA ASP A 97 -1.94 -18.32 7.56
C ASP A 97 -2.58 -16.93 7.43
N PHE A 98 -2.17 -16.17 6.41
CA PHE A 98 -2.71 -14.85 6.17
C PHE A 98 -4.20 -14.90 5.81
N VAL A 99 -4.58 -15.82 4.94
CA VAL A 99 -5.98 -15.99 4.52
C VAL A 99 -6.85 -16.41 5.71
N ASN A 100 -6.33 -17.28 6.57
CA ASN A 100 -7.05 -17.71 7.76
C ASN A 100 -7.28 -16.56 8.73
N GLU A 101 -6.28 -15.70 8.93
CA GLU A 101 -6.44 -14.49 9.74
C GLU A 101 -7.49 -13.56 9.15
N LEU A 102 -7.53 -13.43 7.84
CA LEU A 102 -8.47 -12.57 7.16
C LEU A 102 -9.92 -13.05 7.31
N ARG A 103 -10.12 -14.36 7.45
CA ARG A 103 -11.45 -14.95 7.62
C ARG A 103 -11.98 -14.85 9.03
N ASN A 104 -11.14 -14.67 10.01
CA ASN A 104 -11.51 -14.66 11.43
C ASN A 104 -11.95 -13.28 11.92
#